data_2cdfa88d912ad2266ceab62ab2fed4d8
#
_entry.id   2cdfa88d912ad2266ceab62ab2fed4d8
#
_cell.length_a   1.000
_cell.length_b   1.000
_cell.length_c   1.000
_cell.angle_alpha   90.00
_cell.angle_beta   90.00
_cell.angle_gamma   90.00
#
_symmetry.space_group_name_H-M   'P 1'
#
loop_
_entity.id
_entity.type
_entity.pdbx_description
1 polymer ?
#
loop_
_entity_poly.entity_id
_entity_poly.type
_entity_poly.pdbx_seq_one_letter_code
_entity_poly.pdbx_strand_id
1 'polypeptide(L)'
;MESKKARNYIYISLLCVFLFLCIVVSASVGSSSINPVESLKLVLNKIPLINRVIDTTDIKEIYEVIIWKVRLPRILQASLVGGGLAVVGCTFQAVFRNSLADPHILGISSGASLGATIAILSGLTLNFLGIGIISIFAFIGAIATVMLVYKVGGLGGKIITTNLLLTGTAIGTMLSSVISLLMIYNRDNLEKVYLWTLGSFSSANWSK
;
A
#
# COMPACT_ATOMS: atom_id res chain seq x y z
N MET A 1 -30.08 -16.30 -14.96
CA MET A 1 -29.29 -15.92 -13.76
C MET A 1 -28.08 -16.82 -13.54
N GLU A 2 -28.16 -18.13 -13.76
CA GLU A 2 -27.05 -19.09 -13.60
C GLU A 2 -25.83 -18.82 -14.49
N SER A 3 -26.03 -18.45 -15.76
CA SER A 3 -24.91 -18.19 -16.67
C SER A 3 -24.03 -16.99 -16.26
N LYS A 4 -24.62 -15.96 -15.60
CA LYS A 4 -23.87 -14.81 -15.07
C LYS A 4 -23.04 -15.20 -13.84
N LYS A 5 -23.58 -16.05 -12.97
CA LYS A 5 -22.85 -16.57 -11.80
C LYS A 5 -21.66 -17.44 -12.23
N ALA A 6 -21.88 -18.38 -13.15
CA ALA A 6 -20.83 -19.24 -13.68
C ALA A 6 -19.69 -18.43 -14.33
N ARG A 7 -20.02 -17.40 -15.11
CA ARG A 7 -19.05 -16.49 -15.71
C ARG A 7 -18.24 -15.72 -14.66
N ASN A 8 -18.88 -15.26 -13.59
CA ASN A 8 -18.17 -14.56 -12.49
C ASN A 8 -17.19 -15.49 -11.77
N TYR A 9 -17.57 -16.74 -11.52
CA TYR A 9 -16.64 -17.73 -10.94
C TYR A 9 -15.43 -17.98 -11.83
N ILE A 10 -15.63 -18.06 -13.15
CA ILE A 10 -14.52 -18.22 -14.11
C ILE A 10 -13.57 -17.02 -14.03
N TYR A 11 -14.09 -15.78 -14.02
CA TYR A 11 -13.25 -14.58 -13.90
C TYR A 11 -12.48 -14.54 -12.57
N ILE A 12 -13.13 -14.86 -11.47
CA ILE A 12 -12.47 -14.92 -10.15
C ILE A 12 -11.36 -15.98 -10.16
N SER A 13 -11.63 -17.17 -10.69
CA SER A 13 -10.62 -18.23 -10.79
C SER A 13 -9.43 -17.81 -11.65
N LEU A 14 -9.67 -17.19 -12.80
CA LEU A 14 -8.60 -16.67 -13.66
C LEU A 14 -7.77 -15.60 -12.96
N LEU A 15 -8.40 -14.68 -12.22
CA LEU A 15 -7.71 -13.66 -11.45
C LEU A 15 -6.87 -14.26 -10.31
N CYS A 16 -7.39 -15.30 -9.63
CA CYS A 16 -6.62 -16.01 -8.59
C CYS A 16 -5.39 -16.71 -9.19
N VAL A 17 -5.53 -17.37 -10.34
CA VAL A 17 -4.41 -18.00 -11.04
C VAL A 17 -3.40 -16.95 -11.48
N PHE A 18 -3.86 -15.84 -12.04
CA PHE A 18 -3.00 -14.73 -12.45
C PHE A 18 -2.24 -14.12 -11.25
N LEU A 19 -2.93 -13.88 -10.12
CA LEU A 19 -2.29 -13.41 -8.89
C LEU A 19 -1.21 -14.38 -8.41
N PHE A 20 -1.51 -15.68 -8.40
CA PHE A 20 -0.52 -16.71 -8.03
C PHE A 20 0.71 -16.68 -8.94
N LEU A 21 0.51 -16.58 -10.26
CA LEU A 21 1.63 -16.44 -11.20
C LEU A 21 2.44 -15.17 -10.95
N CYS A 22 1.80 -14.04 -10.67
CA CYS A 22 2.47 -12.79 -10.30
C CYS A 22 3.32 -12.95 -9.03
N ILE A 23 2.82 -13.66 -8.01
CA ILE A 23 3.56 -13.93 -6.77
C ILE A 23 4.83 -14.77 -7.08
N VAL A 24 4.70 -15.83 -7.88
CA VAL A 24 5.83 -16.69 -8.25
C VAL A 24 6.88 -15.92 -9.05
N VAL A 25 6.45 -15.14 -10.03
CA VAL A 25 7.36 -14.31 -10.84
C VAL A 25 8.05 -13.27 -9.97
N SER A 26 7.30 -12.57 -9.10
CA SER A 26 7.86 -11.58 -8.19
C SER A 26 8.84 -12.18 -7.17
N ALA A 27 8.62 -13.43 -6.75
CA ALA A 27 9.55 -14.15 -5.88
C ALA A 27 10.87 -14.48 -6.59
N SER A 28 10.88 -14.59 -7.91
CA SER A 28 12.06 -14.91 -8.71
C SER A 28 12.88 -13.68 -9.09
N VAL A 29 12.21 -12.55 -9.32
CA VAL A 29 12.85 -11.30 -9.77
C VAL A 29 13.36 -10.49 -8.57
N GLY A 30 14.58 -9.98 -8.66
CA GLY A 30 15.17 -9.12 -7.62
C GLY A 30 16.66 -8.93 -7.84
N SER A 31 17.36 -8.30 -6.88
CA SER A 31 18.81 -8.06 -6.92
C SER A 31 19.65 -9.33 -7.06
N SER A 32 19.14 -10.46 -6.57
CA SER A 32 19.69 -11.80 -6.84
C SER A 32 18.75 -12.49 -7.81
N SER A 33 19.23 -12.85 -9.01
CA SER A 33 18.47 -13.66 -9.96
C SER A 33 18.34 -15.08 -9.44
N ILE A 34 17.16 -15.47 -9.01
CA ILE A 34 16.84 -16.84 -8.58
C ILE A 34 15.95 -17.43 -9.67
N ASN A 35 16.26 -18.66 -10.09
CA ASN A 35 15.45 -19.34 -11.10
C ASN A 35 13.98 -19.45 -10.63
N PRO A 36 12.98 -19.12 -11.46
CA PRO A 36 11.57 -19.26 -11.10
C PRO A 36 11.19 -20.65 -10.57
N VAL A 37 11.78 -21.69 -11.11
CA VAL A 37 11.56 -23.09 -10.67
C VAL A 37 12.12 -23.32 -9.26
N GLU A 38 13.32 -22.79 -8.96
CA GLU A 38 13.90 -22.85 -7.61
C GLU A 38 13.07 -22.05 -6.62
N SER A 39 12.62 -20.85 -7.01
CA SER A 39 11.73 -20.03 -6.18
C SER A 39 10.44 -20.77 -5.83
N LEU A 40 9.81 -21.40 -6.83
CA LEU A 40 8.60 -22.18 -6.63
C LEU A 40 8.84 -23.39 -5.72
N LYS A 41 9.94 -24.14 -5.94
CA LYS A 41 10.33 -25.25 -5.07
C LYS A 41 10.50 -24.82 -3.62
N LEU A 42 11.21 -23.71 -3.37
CA LEU A 42 11.45 -23.18 -2.02
C LEU A 42 10.15 -22.70 -1.34
N VAL A 43 9.23 -22.10 -2.07
CA VAL A 43 7.92 -21.71 -1.55
C VAL A 43 7.09 -22.93 -1.19
N LEU A 44 7.03 -23.93 -2.08
CA LEU A 44 6.23 -25.13 -1.90
C LEU A 44 6.80 -26.07 -0.84
N ASN A 45 8.12 -26.08 -0.64
CA ASN A 45 8.78 -26.95 0.35
C ASN A 45 8.36 -26.68 1.80
N LYS A 46 7.81 -25.48 2.11
CA LYS A 46 7.27 -25.19 3.44
C LYS A 46 5.82 -25.65 3.64
N ILE A 47 5.16 -26.13 2.58
CA ILE A 47 3.78 -26.62 2.70
C ILE A 47 3.81 -28.07 3.19
N PRO A 48 3.21 -28.39 4.35
CA PRO A 48 3.12 -29.77 4.82
C PRO A 48 2.48 -30.67 3.75
N LEU A 49 2.97 -31.86 3.57
CA LEU A 49 2.68 -32.86 2.52
C LEU A 49 3.47 -32.65 1.20
N ILE A 50 3.70 -31.43 0.74
CA ILE A 50 4.39 -31.17 -0.53
C ILE A 50 5.91 -31.27 -0.32
N ASN A 51 6.40 -30.91 0.85
CA ASN A 51 7.82 -30.99 1.22
C ASN A 51 8.44 -32.39 1.09
N ARG A 52 7.61 -33.45 1.10
CA ARG A 52 8.10 -34.84 0.93
C ARG A 52 8.45 -35.21 -0.51
N VAL A 53 7.99 -34.40 -1.46
CA VAL A 53 8.14 -34.69 -2.91
C VAL A 53 9.14 -33.73 -3.56
N ILE A 54 9.40 -32.59 -2.93
CA ILE A 54 10.26 -31.54 -3.50
C ILE A 54 11.65 -31.64 -2.93
N ASP A 55 12.61 -31.98 -3.80
CA ASP A 55 14.01 -31.94 -3.47
C ASP A 55 14.56 -30.51 -3.64
N THR A 56 15.16 -29.99 -2.55
CA THR A 56 15.77 -28.66 -2.49
C THR A 56 17.27 -28.73 -2.13
N THR A 57 17.87 -29.90 -2.10
CA THR A 57 19.25 -30.12 -1.68
C THR A 57 20.27 -29.39 -2.56
N ASP A 58 19.97 -29.22 -3.85
CA ASP A 58 20.82 -28.51 -4.80
C ASP A 58 20.68 -26.98 -4.75
N ILE A 59 19.72 -26.46 -3.95
CA ILE A 59 19.41 -25.03 -3.89
C ILE A 59 20.21 -24.39 -2.76
N LYS A 60 20.89 -23.27 -3.04
CA LYS A 60 21.69 -22.56 -2.03
C LYS A 60 20.81 -22.09 -0.88
N GLU A 61 21.20 -22.36 0.36
CA GLU A 61 20.49 -21.93 1.59
C GLU A 61 20.20 -20.42 1.62
N ILE A 62 21.09 -19.60 1.06
CA ILE A 62 20.90 -18.16 0.97
C ILE A 62 19.65 -17.79 0.18
N TYR A 63 19.25 -18.57 -0.83
CA TYR A 63 18.05 -18.32 -1.63
C TYR A 63 16.77 -18.58 -0.81
N GLU A 64 16.78 -19.57 0.08
CA GLU A 64 15.68 -19.80 1.01
C GLU A 64 15.51 -18.59 1.95
N VAL A 65 16.60 -18.08 2.51
CA VAL A 65 16.57 -16.89 3.37
C VAL A 65 16.03 -15.65 2.61
N ILE A 66 16.51 -15.42 1.38
CA ILE A 66 16.06 -14.29 0.56
C ILE A 66 14.57 -14.40 0.26
N ILE A 67 14.09 -15.57 -0.15
CA ILE A 67 12.68 -15.75 -0.51
C ILE A 67 11.80 -15.62 0.72
N TRP A 68 12.09 -16.34 1.79
CA TRP A 68 11.22 -16.41 2.95
C TRP A 68 11.30 -15.19 3.87
N LYS A 69 12.49 -14.62 4.10
CA LYS A 69 12.65 -13.50 5.03
C LYS A 69 12.55 -12.13 4.37
N VAL A 70 12.76 -12.03 3.06
CA VAL A 70 12.79 -10.74 2.37
C VAL A 70 11.70 -10.60 1.32
N ARG A 71 11.59 -11.55 0.36
CA ARG A 71 10.68 -11.39 -0.78
C ARG A 71 9.24 -11.67 -0.43
N LEU A 72 8.94 -12.80 0.20
CA LEU A 72 7.56 -13.19 0.52
C LEU A 72 6.83 -12.17 1.40
N PRO A 73 7.40 -11.66 2.51
CA PRO A 73 6.73 -10.64 3.30
C PRO A 73 6.36 -9.40 2.47
N ARG A 74 7.27 -8.94 1.60
CA ARG A 74 7.04 -7.79 0.72
C ARG A 74 5.94 -8.05 -0.30
N ILE A 75 5.96 -9.21 -0.95
CA ILE A 75 4.96 -9.61 -1.94
C ILE A 75 3.58 -9.71 -1.30
N LEU A 76 3.49 -10.34 -0.13
CA LEU A 76 2.21 -10.47 0.61
C LEU A 76 1.71 -9.11 1.06
N GLN A 77 2.57 -8.26 1.61
CA GLN A 77 2.18 -6.90 2.00
C GLN A 77 1.71 -6.08 0.79
N ALA A 78 2.42 -6.13 -0.33
CA ALA A 78 2.02 -5.46 -1.57
C ALA A 78 0.66 -5.97 -2.08
N SER A 79 0.42 -7.28 -2.02
CA SER A 79 -0.85 -7.89 -2.43
C SER A 79 -2.01 -7.46 -1.53
N LEU A 80 -1.79 -7.41 -0.22
CA LEU A 80 -2.81 -6.95 0.75
C LEU A 80 -3.12 -5.46 0.56
N VAL A 81 -2.10 -4.63 0.39
CA VAL A 81 -2.28 -3.19 0.14
C VAL A 81 -3.00 -2.96 -1.18
N GLY A 82 -2.60 -3.66 -2.26
CA GLY A 82 -3.28 -3.57 -3.56
C GLY A 82 -4.73 -4.01 -3.49
N GLY A 83 -5.03 -5.10 -2.79
CA GLY A 83 -6.40 -5.56 -2.53
C GLY A 83 -7.21 -4.55 -1.73
N GLY A 84 -6.62 -3.97 -0.68
CA GLY A 84 -7.25 -2.91 0.11
C GLY A 84 -7.57 -1.67 -0.72
N LEU A 85 -6.62 -1.21 -1.54
CA LEU A 85 -6.83 -0.07 -2.44
C LEU A 85 -7.93 -0.34 -3.48
N ALA A 86 -8.02 -1.56 -4.01
CA ALA A 86 -9.07 -1.95 -4.94
C ALA A 86 -10.46 -1.88 -4.28
N VAL A 87 -10.61 -2.39 -3.05
CA VAL A 87 -11.88 -2.31 -2.28
C VAL A 87 -12.26 -0.87 -2.00
N VAL A 88 -11.31 -0.05 -1.56
CA VAL A 88 -11.53 1.39 -1.29
C VAL A 88 -11.92 2.10 -2.58
N GLY A 89 -11.24 1.88 -3.69
CA GLY A 89 -11.56 2.47 -5.00
C GLY A 89 -12.98 2.12 -5.44
N CYS A 90 -13.36 0.84 -5.41
CA CYS A 90 -14.72 0.40 -5.74
C CYS A 90 -15.78 1.04 -4.82
N THR A 91 -15.47 1.16 -3.52
CA THR A 91 -16.38 1.80 -2.56
C THR A 91 -16.58 3.28 -2.89
N PHE A 92 -15.50 3.99 -3.20
CA PHE A 92 -15.57 5.40 -3.61
C PHE A 92 -16.40 5.59 -4.87
N GLN A 93 -16.15 4.79 -5.90
CA GLN A 93 -16.95 4.84 -7.14
C GLN A 93 -18.44 4.58 -6.89
N ALA A 94 -18.76 3.64 -6.00
CA ALA A 94 -20.14 3.35 -5.63
C ALA A 94 -20.82 4.48 -4.83
N VAL A 95 -20.12 5.02 -3.81
CA VAL A 95 -20.65 6.09 -2.95
C VAL A 95 -20.84 7.37 -3.75
N PHE A 96 -19.88 7.75 -4.57
CA PHE A 96 -19.95 8.96 -5.39
C PHE A 96 -20.72 8.78 -6.70
N ARG A 97 -21.16 7.54 -7.01
CA ARG A 97 -21.84 7.18 -8.27
C ARG A 97 -21.10 7.71 -9.50
N ASN A 98 -19.78 7.66 -9.44
CA ASN A 98 -18.88 8.17 -10.46
C ASN A 98 -17.70 7.21 -10.63
N SER A 99 -17.54 6.64 -11.81
CA SER A 99 -16.44 5.72 -12.14
C SER A 99 -15.06 6.37 -12.11
N LEU A 100 -14.98 7.71 -12.11
CA LEU A 100 -13.73 8.47 -12.02
C LEU A 100 -13.40 8.88 -10.57
N ALA A 101 -14.23 8.51 -9.60
CA ALA A 101 -13.97 8.84 -8.20
C ALA A 101 -12.79 8.05 -7.68
N ASP A 102 -11.82 8.77 -7.09
CA ASP A 102 -10.60 8.25 -6.51
C ASP A 102 -10.42 8.81 -5.09
N PRO A 103 -10.07 7.98 -4.10
CA PRO A 103 -9.76 8.43 -2.74
C PRO A 103 -8.71 9.53 -2.67
N HIS A 104 -7.77 9.55 -3.62
CA HIS A 104 -6.70 10.53 -3.69
C HIS A 104 -7.22 11.98 -3.84
N ILE A 105 -8.33 12.14 -4.55
CA ILE A 105 -8.93 13.46 -4.81
C ILE A 105 -9.40 14.16 -3.52
N LEU A 106 -9.71 13.41 -2.46
CA LEU A 106 -10.06 13.99 -1.15
C LEU A 106 -8.87 14.55 -0.36
N GLY A 107 -7.67 14.58 -0.92
CA GLY A 107 -6.49 15.10 -0.25
C GLY A 107 -5.96 14.23 0.89
N ILE A 108 -6.45 13.00 1.02
CA ILE A 108 -6.07 12.05 2.08
C ILE A 108 -4.56 11.81 2.07
N SER A 109 -3.99 11.60 0.87
CA SER A 109 -2.56 11.35 0.71
C SER A 109 -1.70 12.56 1.09
N SER A 110 -2.15 13.78 0.75
CA SER A 110 -1.45 15.01 1.15
C SER A 110 -1.48 15.20 2.67
N GLY A 111 -2.62 14.88 3.31
CA GLY A 111 -2.74 14.89 4.77
C GLY A 111 -1.85 13.86 5.45
N ALA A 112 -1.81 12.64 4.92
CA ALA A 112 -0.90 11.62 5.40
C ALA A 112 0.57 12.04 5.25
N SER A 113 0.93 12.61 4.10
CA SER A 113 2.29 13.10 3.84
C SER A 113 2.68 14.25 4.75
N LEU A 114 1.76 15.17 5.06
CA LEU A 114 2.03 16.23 6.04
C LEU A 114 2.25 15.66 7.44
N GLY A 115 1.39 14.74 7.89
CA GLY A 115 1.56 14.07 9.18
C GLY A 115 2.90 13.35 9.28
N ALA A 116 3.27 12.56 8.25
CA ALA A 116 4.57 11.91 8.18
C ALA A 116 5.74 12.89 8.19
N THR A 117 5.62 13.99 7.44
CA THR A 117 6.64 15.06 7.41
C THR A 117 6.86 15.64 8.80
N ILE A 118 5.79 15.97 9.52
CA ILE A 118 5.88 16.49 10.90
C ILE A 118 6.60 15.49 11.80
N ALA A 119 6.27 14.20 11.72
CA ALA A 119 6.92 13.16 12.51
C ALA A 119 8.42 13.02 12.17
N ILE A 120 8.78 13.06 10.90
CA ILE A 120 10.18 12.98 10.43
C ILE A 120 10.97 14.18 10.93
N LEU A 121 10.42 15.40 10.79
CA LEU A 121 11.07 16.64 11.21
C LEU A 121 11.20 16.77 12.72
N SER A 122 10.26 16.21 13.49
CA SER A 122 10.35 16.19 14.95
C SER A 122 11.44 15.26 15.50
N GLY A 123 12.03 14.40 14.66
CA GLY A 123 13.07 13.45 15.07
C GLY A 123 12.58 12.35 16.02
N LEU A 124 11.28 12.19 16.20
CA LEU A 124 10.71 11.18 17.09
C LEU A 124 10.96 9.77 16.52
N THR A 125 11.56 8.90 17.32
CA THR A 125 11.92 7.50 16.94
C THR A 125 11.13 6.47 17.74
N LEU A 126 9.94 6.83 18.22
CA LEU A 126 9.11 5.95 19.03
C LEU A 126 8.45 4.87 18.15
N ASN A 127 8.43 3.65 18.67
CA ASN A 127 7.63 2.54 18.15
C ASN A 127 6.52 2.22 19.16
N PHE A 128 5.28 2.34 18.75
CA PHE A 128 4.12 1.98 19.57
C PHE A 128 3.45 0.74 18.98
N LEU A 129 3.42 -0.35 19.74
CA LEU A 129 2.85 -1.64 19.32
C LEU A 129 3.41 -2.16 17.97
N GLY A 130 4.71 -1.94 17.70
CA GLY A 130 5.33 -2.34 16.43
C GLY A 130 5.04 -1.40 15.25
N ILE A 131 4.22 -0.36 15.45
CA ILE A 131 3.91 0.66 14.45
C ILE A 131 4.84 1.86 14.67
N GLY A 132 5.58 2.24 13.65
CA GLY A 132 6.43 3.43 13.71
C GLY A 132 5.62 4.71 13.86
N ILE A 133 6.13 5.65 14.65
CA ILE A 133 5.47 6.95 14.94
C ILE A 133 5.08 7.69 13.66
N ILE A 134 5.88 7.58 12.59
CA ILE A 134 5.61 8.20 11.28
C ILE A 134 4.27 7.72 10.72
N SER A 135 3.99 6.40 10.81
CA SER A 135 2.72 5.83 10.32
C SER A 135 1.52 6.32 11.14
N ILE A 136 1.69 6.50 12.45
CA ILE A 136 0.64 7.03 13.33
C ILE A 136 0.32 8.48 12.97
N PHE A 137 1.34 9.32 12.80
CA PHE A 137 1.15 10.72 12.41
C PHE A 137 0.55 10.84 11.00
N ALA A 138 0.98 9.99 10.07
CA ALA A 138 0.40 9.92 8.72
C ALA A 138 -1.09 9.57 8.79
N PHE A 139 -1.48 8.58 9.58
CA PHE A 139 -2.86 8.18 9.76
C PHE A 139 -3.72 9.29 10.39
N ILE A 140 -3.21 9.95 11.43
CA ILE A 140 -3.88 11.10 12.05
C ILE A 140 -4.03 12.24 11.05
N GLY A 141 -2.98 12.56 10.28
CA GLY A 141 -3.01 13.58 9.24
C GLY A 141 -4.03 13.29 8.14
N ALA A 142 -4.14 12.02 7.72
CA ALA A 142 -5.15 11.56 6.76
C ALA A 142 -6.57 11.79 7.29
N ILE A 143 -6.86 11.33 8.53
CA ILE A 143 -8.18 11.50 9.17
C ILE A 143 -8.51 12.98 9.33
N ALA A 144 -7.59 13.78 9.85
CA ALA A 144 -7.79 15.21 10.06
C ALA A 144 -8.14 15.93 8.74
N THR A 145 -7.47 15.55 7.65
CA THR A 145 -7.75 16.10 6.32
C THR A 145 -9.13 15.72 5.82
N VAL A 146 -9.54 14.46 5.97
CA VAL A 146 -10.90 14.03 5.59
C VAL A 146 -11.97 14.80 6.37
N MET A 147 -11.78 14.94 7.70
CA MET A 147 -12.71 15.71 8.54
C MET A 147 -12.77 17.18 8.12
N LEU A 148 -11.63 17.77 7.78
CA LEU A 148 -11.55 19.16 7.30
C LEU A 148 -12.28 19.32 5.96
N VAL A 149 -12.02 18.43 5.01
CA VAL A 149 -12.67 18.44 3.69
C VAL A 149 -14.19 18.28 3.83
N TYR A 150 -14.62 17.35 4.68
CA TYR A 150 -16.03 17.13 4.93
C TYR A 150 -16.71 18.37 5.57
N LYS A 151 -16.07 18.98 6.56
CA LYS A 151 -16.58 20.18 7.23
C LYS A 151 -16.66 21.38 6.28
N VAL A 152 -15.61 21.65 5.53
CA VAL A 152 -15.54 22.78 4.59
C VAL A 152 -16.44 22.55 3.37
N GLY A 153 -16.43 21.34 2.80
CA GLY A 153 -17.29 20.99 1.65
C GLY A 153 -18.78 20.96 1.98
N GLY A 154 -19.15 20.85 3.27
CA GLY A 154 -20.52 20.86 3.77
C GLY A 154 -21.03 22.25 4.22
N LEU A 155 -20.25 23.32 4.16
CA LEU A 155 -20.63 24.66 4.65
C LEU A 155 -21.88 25.25 3.96
N GLY A 156 -22.28 24.75 2.79
CA GLY A 156 -23.49 25.17 2.09
C GLY A 156 -24.78 24.47 2.54
N GLY A 157 -24.78 23.73 3.65
CA GLY A 157 -25.95 23.04 4.21
C GLY A 157 -26.33 21.73 3.52
N LYS A 158 -25.83 21.46 2.31
CA LYS A 158 -25.96 20.18 1.60
C LYS A 158 -24.59 19.69 1.16
N ILE A 159 -24.30 18.44 1.50
CA ILE A 159 -23.08 17.79 1.05
C ILE A 159 -23.27 17.35 -0.40
N ILE A 160 -22.65 18.06 -1.31
CA ILE A 160 -22.65 17.75 -2.74
C ILE A 160 -21.30 17.13 -3.09
N THR A 161 -21.33 16.03 -3.80
CA THR A 161 -20.11 15.29 -4.23
C THR A 161 -19.07 16.21 -4.88
N THR A 162 -19.52 17.10 -5.79
CA THR A 162 -18.63 18.03 -6.48
C THR A 162 -17.92 18.98 -5.50
N ASN A 163 -18.64 19.48 -4.48
CA ASN A 163 -18.03 20.35 -3.47
C ASN A 163 -16.98 19.62 -2.64
N LEU A 164 -17.21 18.35 -2.29
CA LEU A 164 -16.22 17.54 -1.58
C LEU A 164 -14.95 17.33 -2.43
N LEU A 165 -15.12 17.03 -3.72
CA LEU A 165 -14.00 16.82 -4.63
C LEU A 165 -13.19 18.11 -4.83
N LEU A 166 -13.85 19.24 -5.08
CA LEU A 166 -13.20 20.56 -5.23
C LEU A 166 -12.49 20.98 -3.93
N THR A 167 -13.15 20.81 -2.78
CA THR A 167 -12.55 21.12 -1.49
C THR A 167 -11.35 20.23 -1.20
N GLY A 168 -11.46 18.92 -1.52
CA GLY A 168 -10.39 17.96 -1.34
C GLY A 168 -9.15 18.30 -2.16
N THR A 169 -9.32 18.65 -3.43
CA THR A 169 -8.20 19.07 -4.30
C THR A 169 -7.57 20.37 -3.81
N ALA A 170 -8.38 21.37 -3.41
CA ALA A 170 -7.87 22.64 -2.89
C ALA A 170 -7.08 22.46 -1.58
N ILE A 171 -7.63 21.70 -0.63
CA ILE A 171 -6.93 21.39 0.63
C ILE A 171 -5.69 20.55 0.36
N GLY A 172 -5.78 19.53 -0.52
CA GLY A 172 -4.65 18.68 -0.87
C GLY A 172 -3.47 19.48 -1.46
N THR A 173 -3.73 20.42 -2.37
CA THR A 173 -2.69 21.31 -2.93
C THR A 173 -2.12 22.27 -1.88
N MET A 174 -2.97 22.80 -0.99
CA MET A 174 -2.52 23.63 0.12
C MET A 174 -1.58 22.87 1.06
N LEU A 175 -1.94 21.64 1.45
CA LEU A 175 -1.11 20.80 2.31
C LEU A 175 0.22 20.44 1.64
N SER A 176 0.21 20.15 0.33
CA SER A 176 1.43 19.89 -0.45
C SER A 176 2.35 21.11 -0.51
N SER A 177 1.79 22.31 -0.60
CA SER A 177 2.56 23.57 -0.53
C SER A 177 3.21 23.75 0.86
N VAL A 178 2.46 23.43 1.93
CA VAL A 178 3.02 23.47 3.30
C VAL A 178 4.17 22.48 3.46
N ILE A 179 4.03 21.25 2.93
CA ILE A 179 5.12 20.26 2.94
C ILE A 179 6.34 20.82 2.22
N SER A 180 6.17 21.41 1.04
CA SER A 180 7.28 22.01 0.27
C SER A 180 7.98 23.11 1.04
N LEU A 181 7.26 23.98 1.73
CA LEU A 181 7.84 25.01 2.61
C LEU A 181 8.63 24.40 3.76
N LEU A 182 8.07 23.40 4.45
CA LEU A 182 8.77 22.71 5.54
C LEU A 182 10.06 22.06 5.07
N MET A 183 10.09 21.51 3.85
CA MET A 183 11.28 20.89 3.26
C MET A 183 12.37 21.91 2.89
N ILE A 184 12.00 23.13 2.47
CA ILE A 184 12.97 24.20 2.19
C ILE A 184 13.75 24.59 3.47
N TYR A 185 13.06 24.65 4.60
CA TYR A 185 13.70 25.00 5.89
C TYR A 185 14.43 23.82 6.55
N ASN A 186 14.15 22.58 6.13
CA ASN A 186 14.70 21.37 6.74
C ASN A 186 15.38 20.46 5.70
N ARG A 187 16.38 20.97 5.02
CA ARG A 187 17.08 20.29 3.90
C ARG A 187 17.66 18.93 4.28
N ASP A 188 18.11 18.78 5.52
CA ASP A 188 18.72 17.52 6.03
C ASP A 188 17.74 16.33 6.04
N ASN A 189 16.45 16.60 6.11
CA ASN A 189 15.40 15.58 6.13
C ASN A 189 14.65 15.44 4.78
N LEU A 190 15.02 16.22 3.77
CA LEU A 190 14.36 16.26 2.46
C LEU A 190 14.29 14.86 1.82
N GLU A 191 15.43 14.15 1.81
CA GLU A 191 15.50 12.79 1.25
C GLU A 191 14.57 11.82 1.97
N LYS A 192 14.51 11.86 3.31
CA LYS A 192 13.64 10.98 4.10
C LYS A 192 12.16 11.23 3.82
N VAL A 193 11.75 12.49 3.75
CA VAL A 193 10.36 12.87 3.42
C VAL A 193 10.01 12.44 2.00
N TYR A 194 10.91 12.68 1.06
CA TYR A 194 10.70 12.30 -0.34
C TYR A 194 10.57 10.78 -0.50
N LEU A 195 11.49 10.00 0.07
CA LEU A 195 11.45 8.53 0.03
C LEU A 195 10.19 7.98 0.71
N TRP A 196 9.73 8.60 1.79
CA TRP A 196 8.49 8.20 2.45
C TRP A 196 7.28 8.43 1.53
N THR A 197 7.24 9.57 0.84
CA THR A 197 6.15 9.92 -0.09
C THR A 197 6.06 8.97 -1.29
N LEU A 198 7.20 8.44 -1.75
CA LEU A 198 7.24 7.42 -2.81
C LEU A 198 6.64 6.07 -2.35
N GLY A 199 6.65 5.82 -1.04
CA GLY A 199 6.24 4.55 -0.47
C GLY A 199 7.28 3.45 -0.64
N SER A 200 7.28 2.49 0.27
CA SER A 200 8.20 1.35 0.19
C SER A 200 7.71 0.16 1.01
N PHE A 201 7.93 -1.03 0.49
CA PHE A 201 7.76 -2.30 1.20
C PHE A 201 9.09 -2.87 1.71
N SER A 202 10.18 -2.09 1.67
CA SER A 202 11.52 -2.56 2.06
C SER A 202 11.62 -3.02 3.51
N SER A 203 10.80 -2.45 4.40
CA SER A 203 10.74 -2.79 5.82
C SER A 203 9.80 -3.94 6.16
N ALA A 204 9.17 -4.57 5.17
CA ALA A 204 8.26 -5.69 5.39
C ALA A 204 9.01 -6.90 5.95
N ASN A 205 8.48 -7.47 7.02
CA ASN A 205 8.96 -8.69 7.65
C ASN A 205 7.78 -9.44 8.31
N TRP A 206 8.01 -10.69 8.75
CA TRP A 206 6.96 -11.51 9.37
C TRP A 206 6.49 -11.03 10.74
N SER A 207 7.16 -10.08 11.37
CA SER A 207 6.81 -9.54 12.70
C SER A 207 5.96 -8.26 12.61
N LYS A 208 5.67 -7.79 11.44
CA LYS A 208 4.77 -6.68 11.13
C LYS A 208 3.58 -7.17 10.35
#